data_04396edf9b356948b217713fbcaf514a
#
_entry.id   04396edf9b356948b217713fbcaf514a
#
_cell.length_a   1.000
_cell.length_b   1.000
_cell.length_c   1.000
_cell.angle_alpha   90.00
_cell.angle_beta   90.00
_cell.angle_gamma   90.00
#
_symmetry.space_group_name_H-M   'P 1'
#
loop_
_entity.id
_entity.type
_entity.pdbx_description
1 polymer ?
#
loop_
_entity_poly.entity_id
_entity_poly.type
_entity_poly.pdbx_seq_one_letter_code
_entity_poly.pdbx_strand_id
1 'polypeptide(L)'
;MDKHSLRWGILGAANIARKNWKAIWNSRNGRVVALASRDLDRSRQFISACMTQVPFEPAPRAMGSYEELLTAADVDAVYIPLPTGVRSQWVKRAAEAGKHVLCEKPCAASVA
;
A
#
# COMPACT_ATOMS: atom_id res chain seq x y z
N MET A 1 -4.72 8.81 19.77
CA MET A 1 -4.86 8.37 18.80
C MET A 1 -5.40 9.20 17.85
N ASP A 2 -5.09 9.11 16.91
CA ASP A 2 -5.56 9.96 15.96
C ASP A 2 -6.61 9.29 15.19
N LYS A 3 -7.82 9.67 15.36
CA LYS A 3 -8.87 9.04 14.65
C LYS A 3 -8.89 9.42 13.20
N HIS A 4 -8.02 10.32 12.79
CA HIS A 4 -7.94 10.68 11.38
C HIS A 4 -6.77 10.04 10.67
N SER A 5 -6.06 9.15 11.35
CA SER A 5 -4.96 8.44 10.70
C SER A 5 -5.46 7.60 9.57
N LEU A 6 -4.81 7.71 8.43
CA LEU A 6 -5.13 6.87 7.29
C LEU A 6 -4.42 5.53 7.44
N ARG A 7 -5.15 4.47 7.16
CA ARG A 7 -4.59 3.13 7.17
C ARG A 7 -4.27 2.72 5.74
N TRP A 8 -2.98 2.65 5.45
CA TRP A 8 -2.49 2.46 4.09
C TRP A 8 -2.22 1.00 3.77
N GLY A 9 -2.59 0.60 2.57
CA GLY A 9 -2.16 -0.68 2.02
C GLY A 9 -1.27 -0.41 0.83
N ILE A 10 -0.26 -1.24 0.63
CA ILE A 10 0.67 -1.11 -0.49
C ILE A 10 0.51 -2.30 -1.40
N LEU A 11 0.22 -2.04 -2.68
CA LEU A 11 0.11 -3.09 -3.68
C LEU A 11 1.42 -3.23 -4.42
N GLY A 12 2.23 -4.15 -4.00
CA GLY A 12 3.49 -4.42 -4.67
C GLY A 12 4.68 -4.24 -3.76
N ALA A 13 5.65 -5.14 -3.88
CA ALA A 13 6.87 -5.10 -3.08
C ALA A 13 8.02 -4.57 -3.92
N ALA A 14 7.84 -3.41 -4.52
CA ALA A 14 8.85 -2.79 -5.37
C ALA A 14 9.72 -1.82 -4.57
N ASN A 15 10.90 -1.57 -5.05
CA ASN A 15 11.81 -0.66 -4.35
C ASN A 15 11.22 0.72 -4.11
N ILE A 16 10.40 1.20 -5.05
CA ILE A 16 9.78 2.50 -4.90
C ILE A 16 8.85 2.53 -3.68
N ALA A 17 8.32 1.39 -3.29
CA ALA A 17 7.45 1.31 -2.13
C ALA A 17 8.18 1.62 -0.82
N ARG A 18 9.49 1.40 -0.79
CA ARG A 18 10.29 1.73 0.40
C ARG A 18 10.26 3.22 0.68
N LYS A 19 10.34 4.00 -0.38
CA LYS A 19 10.29 5.43 -0.28
C LYS A 19 8.95 5.89 0.26
N ASN A 20 7.88 5.28 -0.21
CA ASN A 20 6.55 5.64 0.23
C ASN A 20 6.25 5.14 1.63
N TRP A 21 6.80 4.01 2.01
CA TRP A 21 6.73 3.53 3.38
C TRP A 21 7.26 4.59 4.33
N LYS A 22 8.43 5.12 4.01
CA LYS A 22 9.06 6.13 4.84
C LYS A 22 8.28 7.45 4.81
N ALA A 23 7.73 7.81 3.65
CA ALA A 23 6.94 9.03 3.54
C ALA A 23 5.67 8.95 4.38
N ILE A 24 5.04 7.79 4.41
CA ILE A 24 3.84 7.59 5.23
C ILE A 24 4.21 7.71 6.72
N TRP A 25 5.33 7.12 7.10
CA TRP A 25 5.82 7.23 8.46
C TRP A 25 6.03 8.69 8.87
N ASN A 26 6.67 9.46 7.97
CA ASN A 26 7.00 10.84 8.27
C ASN A 26 5.79 11.75 8.26
N SER A 27 4.70 11.36 7.62
CA SER A 27 3.52 12.19 7.52
C SER A 27 2.79 12.33 8.84
N ARG A 28 2.96 11.36 9.70
CA ARG A 28 2.29 11.30 11.01
C ARG A 28 0.78 11.23 10.92
N ASN A 29 0.24 11.24 9.71
CA ASN A 29 -1.19 11.13 9.51
C ASN A 29 -1.61 9.76 9.03
N GLY A 30 -0.68 8.85 8.90
CA GLY A 30 -1.01 7.55 8.38
C GLY A 30 -0.03 6.49 8.83
N ARG A 31 -0.40 5.26 8.58
CA ARG A 31 0.48 4.13 8.86
C ARG A 31 0.19 3.05 7.84
N VAL A 32 1.18 2.21 7.62
CA VAL A 32 1.01 1.07 6.72
C VAL A 32 0.45 -0.07 7.54
N VAL A 33 -0.70 -0.60 7.14
CA VAL A 33 -1.33 -1.71 7.86
C VAL A 33 -1.26 -3.02 7.09
N ALA A 34 -0.98 -2.98 5.79
CA ALA A 34 -0.91 -4.19 4.99
C ALA A 34 -0.07 -3.94 3.74
N LEU A 35 0.55 -4.99 3.26
CA LEU A 35 1.29 -4.95 2.00
C LEU A 35 1.05 -6.25 1.28
N ALA A 36 0.69 -6.16 0.01
CA ALA A 36 0.39 -7.32 -0.81
C ALA A 36 1.32 -7.41 -2.00
N SER A 37 1.65 -8.62 -2.39
CA SER A 37 2.32 -8.89 -3.64
C SER A 37 1.73 -10.20 -4.14
N ARG A 38 2.22 -10.70 -5.26
CA ARG A 38 1.73 -11.97 -5.77
C ARG A 38 2.31 -13.15 -5.02
N ASP A 39 3.25 -12.90 -4.13
CA ASP A 39 3.95 -13.95 -3.41
C ASP A 39 3.96 -13.54 -1.94
N LEU A 40 3.32 -14.32 -1.11
CA LEU A 40 3.23 -14.01 0.31
C LEU A 40 4.60 -13.91 0.98
N ASP A 41 5.53 -14.77 0.61
CA ASP A 41 6.86 -14.71 1.19
C ASP A 41 7.58 -13.43 0.81
N ARG A 42 7.38 -12.98 -0.40
CA ARG A 42 7.97 -11.72 -0.85
C ARG A 42 7.39 -10.56 -0.05
N SER A 43 6.10 -10.59 0.22
CA SER A 43 5.47 -9.56 1.04
C SER A 43 6.06 -9.56 2.45
N ARG A 44 6.24 -10.73 3.02
CA ARG A 44 6.82 -10.85 4.36
C ARG A 44 8.24 -10.33 4.42
N GLN A 45 9.04 -10.68 3.42
CA GLN A 45 10.42 -10.24 3.37
C GLN A 45 10.53 -8.72 3.23
N PHE A 46 9.67 -8.17 2.39
CA PHE A 46 9.68 -6.73 2.17
C PHE A 46 9.29 -5.98 3.44
N ILE A 47 8.24 -6.44 4.11
CA ILE A 47 7.82 -5.82 5.36
C ILE A 47 8.92 -5.92 6.40
N SER A 48 9.53 -7.07 6.52
CA SER A 48 10.61 -7.27 7.49
C SER A 48 11.76 -6.30 7.23
N ALA A 49 12.14 -6.14 5.96
CA ALA A 49 13.23 -5.25 5.60
C ALA A 49 12.89 -3.79 5.92
N CYS A 50 11.67 -3.39 5.66
CA CYS A 50 11.26 -2.02 5.94
C CYS A 50 11.12 -1.76 7.43
N MET A 51 10.66 -2.75 8.17
CA MET A 51 10.47 -2.62 9.61
C MET A 51 11.77 -2.43 10.37
N THR A 52 12.88 -2.88 9.82
CA THR A 52 14.17 -2.68 10.49
C THR A 52 14.58 -1.21 10.46
N GLN A 53 14.08 -0.45 9.53
CA GLN A 53 14.45 0.96 9.40
C GLN A 53 13.34 1.90 9.82
N VAL A 54 12.12 1.55 9.50
CA VAL A 54 10.96 2.40 9.78
C VAL A 54 9.85 1.51 10.33
N PRO A 55 9.86 1.23 11.62
CA PRO A 55 8.90 0.28 12.19
C PRO A 55 7.55 0.91 12.47
N PHE A 56 6.51 0.32 11.92
CA PHE A 56 5.14 0.68 12.30
C PHE A 56 4.67 -0.26 13.39
N GLU A 57 3.79 0.24 14.22
CA GLU A 57 3.27 -0.57 15.30
C GLU A 57 1.76 -0.44 15.36
N PRO A 58 1.01 -1.52 15.22
CA PRO A 58 1.52 -2.88 15.00
C PRO A 58 2.11 -3.06 13.61
N ALA A 59 2.84 -4.14 13.42
CA ALA A 59 3.47 -4.42 12.13
C ALA A 59 2.41 -4.66 11.06
N PRO A 60 2.67 -4.20 9.83
CA PRO A 60 1.75 -4.45 8.73
C PRO A 60 1.60 -5.93 8.44
N ARG A 61 0.43 -6.30 7.95
CA ARG A 61 0.17 -7.69 7.57
C ARG A 61 0.66 -7.95 6.16
N ALA A 62 1.22 -9.13 5.94
CA ALA A 62 1.63 -9.55 4.62
C ALA A 62 0.49 -10.28 3.95
N MET A 63 0.24 -9.98 2.69
CA MET A 63 -0.81 -10.63 1.91
C MET A 63 -0.25 -11.16 0.62
N GLY A 64 -0.84 -12.24 0.14
CA GLY A 64 -0.36 -12.92 -1.06
C GLY A 64 -1.11 -12.57 -2.32
N SER A 65 -2.07 -11.67 -2.26
CA SER A 65 -2.78 -11.23 -3.45
C SER A 65 -3.24 -9.79 -3.27
N TYR A 66 -3.37 -9.10 -4.37
CA TYR A 66 -3.84 -7.72 -4.35
C TYR A 66 -5.31 -7.64 -3.97
N GLU A 67 -6.10 -8.61 -4.42
CA GLU A 67 -7.52 -8.66 -4.11
C GLU A 67 -7.77 -8.73 -2.62
N GLU A 68 -6.95 -9.51 -1.94
CA GLU A 68 -7.07 -9.68 -0.50
C GLU A 68 -6.93 -8.33 0.20
N LEU A 69 -5.97 -7.53 -0.25
CA LEU A 69 -5.74 -6.23 0.34
C LEU A 69 -6.90 -5.28 0.06
N LEU A 70 -7.42 -5.31 -1.16
CA LEU A 70 -8.49 -4.40 -1.55
C LEU A 70 -9.80 -4.69 -0.84
N THR A 71 -9.99 -5.91 -0.36
CA THR A 71 -11.20 -6.26 0.37
C THR A 71 -11.06 -6.11 1.87
N ALA A 72 -9.88 -5.75 2.35
CA ALA A 72 -9.65 -5.61 3.78
C ALA A 72 -10.36 -4.35 4.31
N ALA A 73 -11.18 -4.54 5.32
CA ALA A 73 -11.96 -3.44 5.86
C ALA A 73 -11.13 -2.41 6.62
N ASP A 74 -9.95 -2.81 7.06
CA ASP A 74 -9.09 -1.91 7.82
C ASP A 74 -8.08 -1.15 6.96
N VAL A 75 -8.27 -1.17 5.63
CA VAL A 75 -7.44 -0.40 4.72
C VAL A 75 -8.27 0.75 4.16
N ASP A 76 -7.82 1.97 4.39
CA ASP A 76 -8.55 3.16 3.93
C ASP A 76 -8.05 3.64 2.58
N ALA A 77 -6.75 3.54 2.37
CA ALA A 77 -6.11 4.06 1.15
C ALA A 77 -5.07 3.07 0.68
N VAL A 78 -4.81 3.07 -0.61
CA VAL A 78 -3.80 2.17 -1.17
C VAL A 78 -2.80 2.96 -2.00
N TYR A 79 -1.56 2.52 -1.94
CA TYR A 79 -0.50 3.03 -2.78
C TYR A 79 -0.15 1.93 -3.77
N ILE A 80 -0.08 2.29 -5.06
CA ILE A 80 0.09 1.30 -6.12
C ILE A 80 1.36 1.58 -6.92
N PRO A 81 2.53 1.09 -6.45
CA PRO A 81 3.79 1.29 -7.16
C PRO A 81 4.00 0.21 -8.22
N LEU A 82 3.01 -0.01 -9.06
CA LEU A 82 3.10 -1.04 -10.09
C LEU A 82 3.46 -0.41 -11.43
N PRO A 83 4.01 -1.21 -12.36
CA PRO A 83 4.29 -0.71 -13.70
C PRO A 83 3.04 -0.19 -14.37
N THR A 84 3.20 0.79 -15.25
CA THR A 84 2.09 1.45 -15.90
C THR A 84 1.12 0.46 -16.57
N GLY A 85 1.64 -0.57 -17.17
CA GLY A 85 0.81 -1.51 -17.90
C GLY A 85 -0.22 -2.23 -17.05
N VAL A 86 0.08 -2.48 -15.78
CA VAL A 86 -0.86 -3.16 -14.90
C VAL A 86 -1.48 -2.21 -13.89
N ARG A 87 -0.92 -1.03 -13.75
CA ARG A 87 -1.35 -0.10 -12.72
C ARG A 87 -2.78 0.38 -12.89
N SER A 88 -3.17 0.71 -14.11
CA SER A 88 -4.50 1.28 -14.32
C SER A 88 -5.61 0.29 -13.95
N GLN A 89 -5.38 -0.98 -14.19
CA GLN A 89 -6.33 -2.01 -13.80
C GLN A 89 -6.52 -2.03 -12.28
N TRP A 90 -5.44 -1.93 -11.54
CA TRP A 90 -5.52 -1.99 -10.08
C TRP A 90 -6.02 -0.69 -9.47
N VAL A 91 -5.72 0.45 -10.11
CA VAL A 91 -6.30 1.72 -9.69
C VAL A 91 -7.83 1.66 -9.79
N LYS A 92 -8.32 1.11 -10.90
CA LYS A 92 -9.76 0.99 -11.09
C LYS A 92 -10.38 0.09 -10.05
N ARG A 93 -9.77 -1.05 -9.79
CA ARG A 93 -10.29 -1.98 -8.78
C ARG A 93 -10.27 -1.40 -7.39
N ALA A 94 -9.22 -0.66 -7.05
CA ALA A 94 -9.14 -0.02 -5.75
C ALA A 94 -10.24 1.01 -5.57
N ALA A 95 -10.49 1.80 -6.61
CA ALA A 95 -11.55 2.79 -6.55
C ALA A 95 -12.91 2.12 -6.39
N GLU A 96 -13.13 1.02 -7.09
CA GLU A 96 -14.37 0.27 -6.98
C GLU A 96 -14.57 -0.32 -5.59
N ALA A 97 -13.47 -0.60 -4.90
CA ALA A 97 -13.53 -1.13 -3.55
C ALA A 97 -13.70 -0.03 -2.50
N GLY A 98 -13.82 1.21 -2.93
CA GLY A 98 -14.02 2.33 -2.02
C GLY A 98 -12.77 2.83 -1.36
N LYS A 99 -11.59 2.52 -1.91
CA LYS A 99 -10.33 2.96 -1.33
C LYS A 99 -9.85 4.25 -1.97
N HIS A 100 -9.20 5.10 -1.19
CA HIS A 100 -8.47 6.22 -1.75
C HIS A 100 -7.23 5.67 -2.43
N VAL A 101 -6.83 6.26 -3.54
CA VAL A 101 -5.73 5.71 -4.33
C VAL A 101 -4.63 6.74 -4.53
N LEU A 102 -3.40 6.32 -4.30
CA LEU A 102 -2.23 7.10 -4.63
C LEU A 102 -1.34 6.25 -5.53
N CYS A 103 -0.92 6.77 -6.65
CA CYS A 103 -0.01 6.05 -7.53
C CYS A 103 1.08 6.98 -8.03
N GLU A 104 2.17 6.37 -8.50
CA GLU A 104 3.30 7.15 -9.01
C GLU A 104 2.95 7.77 -10.34
N LYS A 105 3.59 8.86 -10.63
CA LYS A 105 3.39 9.51 -11.92
C LYS A 105 4.08 8.76 -13.05
N PRO A 106 3.52 8.77 -14.20
CA PRO A 106 2.23 9.34 -14.52
C PRO A 106 1.13 8.45 -13.99
N CYS A 107 0.15 9.10 -13.35
CA CYS A 107 -0.93 8.35 -12.80
C CYS A 107 -2.02 8.37 -13.81
N ALA A 108 -2.33 7.26 -14.36
CA ALA A 108 -3.29 7.21 -15.34
C ALA A 108 -4.55 7.72 -14.89
N ALA A 109 -5.09 8.36 -15.56
CA ALA A 109 -6.27 8.74 -15.32
C ALA A 109 -6.72 8.99 -14.16
N SER A 110 -6.23 9.00 -13.64
CA SER A 110 -6.61 8.95 -12.64
C SER A 110 -7.34 9.56 -11.96
N VAL A 111 -7.32 9.94 -11.89
CA VAL A 111 -7.70 10.38 -11.09
C VAL A 111 -8.62 10.88 -11.03
N ALA A 112 -8.91 11.02 -11.44
CA ALA A 112 -9.86 11.54 -11.38
C ALA A 112 -10.46 11.53 -10.76
#